data_f236972d5b77156d28287517eabe6726
#
_entry.id   f236972d5b77156d28287517eabe6726
#
_cell.length_a   1.000
_cell.length_b   1.000
_cell.length_c   1.000
_cell.angle_alpha   90.00
_cell.angle_beta   90.00
_cell.angle_gamma   90.00
#
_symmetry.space_group_name_H-M   'P 1'
#
loop_
_entity.id
_entity.type
_entity.pdbx_description
1 polymer ?
#
loop_
_entity_poly.entity_id
_entity_poly.type
_entity_poly.pdbx_seq_one_letter_code
_entity_poly.pdbx_strand_id
1 'polypeptide(L)'
;MAKFHFEKGHMVPVPSHSIIPERDLGSAPVLECSHLGIQFGGLKAVDDFNLTIGRTEIAGLIGPNGAGKTTVFNLLTKVYQPTMGTILLNGQDTSGKTTAQINRMGIARTFQNIRLFNNLSVEDNVKIGLHNHNRYSMASGVLRLPGYWKQEKAAHERAMELLSIFHMEDLANHKAGSLPYGAQRRLEIVRALATDPSLLLLDEPAAGMNPSETAELMENIVKIRDTFQIAVMLIEHDMNLVMGICEGICVLNFGRVIAKGTSKEIQENPAVIEAYLGRSRTKED
;
A
#
# COMPACT_ATOMS: atom_id res chain seq x y z
N MET A 1 -19.02 1.92 -16.69
CA MET A 1 -19.11 2.75 -15.47
C MET A 1 -19.52 1.85 -14.32
N ALA A 2 -18.55 1.32 -13.58
CA ALA A 2 -18.85 0.62 -12.34
C ALA A 2 -19.26 1.69 -11.32
N LYS A 3 -20.54 1.70 -10.96
CA LYS A 3 -21.02 2.55 -9.87
C LYS A 3 -20.46 1.98 -8.59
N PHE A 4 -19.63 2.76 -7.89
CA PHE A 4 -19.23 2.48 -6.53
C PHE A 4 -20.51 2.42 -5.67
N HIS A 5 -20.99 1.23 -5.37
CA HIS A 5 -22.05 1.03 -4.40
C HIS A 5 -21.38 0.89 -3.04
N PHE A 6 -21.21 2.00 -2.34
CA PHE A 6 -21.10 1.96 -0.90
C PHE A 6 -22.45 1.50 -0.36
N GLU A 7 -22.52 0.31 0.17
CA GLU A 7 -23.72 -0.11 0.90
C GLU A 7 -23.87 0.81 2.11
N LYS A 8 -24.83 1.71 2.00
CA LYS A 8 -25.26 2.52 3.13
C LYS A 8 -25.81 1.58 4.19
N GLY A 9 -25.14 1.45 5.31
CA GLY A 9 -25.82 1.10 6.54
C GLY A 9 -25.50 -0.18 7.26
N HIS A 10 -24.34 -0.83 7.07
CA HIS A 10 -23.86 -1.79 8.06
C HIS A 10 -22.77 -1.16 8.90
N MET A 11 -23.20 -0.51 9.99
CA MET A 11 -22.31 -0.24 11.13
C MET A 11 -22.07 -1.60 11.81
N VAL A 12 -21.05 -2.30 11.37
CA VAL A 12 -20.59 -3.49 12.07
C VAL A 12 -19.65 -3.01 13.16
N PRO A 13 -19.83 -3.46 14.42
CA PRO A 13 -18.90 -3.12 15.50
C PRO A 13 -17.50 -3.58 15.10
N VAL A 14 -16.56 -2.63 14.97
CA VAL A 14 -15.17 -2.95 14.63
C VAL A 14 -14.59 -3.75 15.80
N PRO A 15 -14.16 -5.01 15.63
CA PRO A 15 -13.42 -5.72 16.65
C PRO A 15 -12.19 -4.89 17.04
N SER A 16 -11.70 -5.03 18.26
CA SER A 16 -10.60 -4.22 18.81
C SER A 16 -9.33 -4.23 17.96
N HIS A 17 -9.21 -5.12 16.97
CA HIS A 17 -8.01 -5.36 16.17
C HIS A 17 -8.22 -5.19 14.65
N SER A 18 -9.44 -5.27 14.13
CA SER A 18 -9.72 -5.12 12.70
C SER A 18 -10.23 -3.73 12.37
N ILE A 19 -9.88 -3.20 11.18
CA ILE A 19 -10.47 -1.96 10.67
C ILE A 19 -11.84 -2.25 10.07
N ILE A 20 -11.97 -3.38 9.34
CA ILE A 20 -13.25 -3.87 8.83
C ILE A 20 -13.56 -5.17 9.53
N PRO A 21 -14.72 -5.26 10.17
CA PRO A 21 -15.19 -6.52 10.66
C PRO A 21 -15.65 -7.38 9.48
N GLU A 22 -15.19 -8.62 9.44
CA GLU A 22 -15.89 -9.75 8.81
C GLU A 22 -16.01 -9.77 7.29
N ARG A 23 -15.20 -9.04 6.53
CA ARG A 23 -15.25 -9.18 5.08
C ARG A 23 -14.76 -10.52 4.58
N ASP A 24 -13.91 -11.16 5.35
CA ASP A 24 -13.34 -12.48 5.12
C ASP A 24 -13.75 -13.46 6.24
N LEU A 25 -15.05 -13.67 6.40
CA LEU A 25 -15.56 -14.70 7.29
C LEU A 25 -14.97 -16.06 6.90
N GLY A 26 -13.91 -16.46 7.62
CA GLY A 26 -13.32 -17.78 7.51
C GLY A 26 -11.94 -17.86 6.85
N SER A 27 -11.36 -16.76 6.35
CA SER A 27 -9.97 -16.75 5.89
C SER A 27 -9.07 -15.96 6.84
N ALA A 28 -7.81 -16.39 6.96
CA ALA A 28 -6.82 -15.66 7.74
C ALA A 28 -6.58 -14.27 7.12
N PRO A 29 -6.43 -13.20 7.93
CA PRO A 29 -6.11 -11.87 7.44
C PRO A 29 -4.77 -11.87 6.69
N VAL A 30 -4.63 -10.94 5.74
CA VAL A 30 -3.35 -10.74 5.04
C VAL A 30 -2.31 -10.17 5.99
N LEU A 31 -2.71 -9.18 6.79
CA LEU A 31 -1.84 -8.52 7.76
C LEU A 31 -2.47 -8.53 9.14
N GLU A 32 -1.66 -8.87 10.14
CA GLU A 32 -2.01 -8.72 11.55
C GLU A 32 -0.83 -8.11 12.30
N CYS A 33 -1.07 -6.97 12.95
CA CYS A 33 -0.15 -6.28 13.82
C CYS A 33 -0.67 -6.29 15.24
N SER A 34 0.10 -6.80 16.18
CA SER A 34 -0.28 -6.89 17.59
C SER A 34 0.76 -6.19 18.46
N HIS A 35 0.32 -5.18 19.21
CA HIS A 35 1.11 -4.39 20.16
C HIS A 35 2.42 -3.84 19.55
N LEU A 36 2.36 -3.46 18.25
CA LEU A 36 3.54 -3.04 17.51
C LEU A 36 4.05 -1.70 18.02
N GLY A 37 5.35 -1.63 18.29
CA GLY A 37 5.99 -0.40 18.74
C GLY A 37 7.43 -0.27 18.29
N ILE A 38 7.89 0.98 18.17
CA ILE A 38 9.29 1.34 17.95
C ILE A 38 9.65 2.60 18.70
N GLN A 39 10.83 2.57 19.29
CA GLN A 39 11.41 3.70 20.01
C GLN A 39 12.77 4.07 19.42
N PHE A 40 12.98 5.36 19.19
CA PHE A 40 14.25 5.93 18.77
C PHE A 40 14.80 6.79 19.93
N GLY A 41 15.87 6.34 20.57
CA GLY A 41 16.34 7.00 21.79
C GLY A 41 15.23 7.04 22.85
N GLY A 42 14.83 8.24 23.28
CA GLY A 42 13.75 8.45 24.25
C GLY A 42 12.34 8.59 23.62
N LEU A 43 12.25 8.70 22.28
CA LEU A 43 10.98 8.97 21.59
C LEU A 43 10.31 7.68 21.12
N LYS A 44 9.12 7.40 21.58
CA LYS A 44 8.25 6.36 21.03
C LYS A 44 7.58 6.88 19.77
N ALA A 45 8.06 6.45 18.60
CA ALA A 45 7.51 6.88 17.32
C ALA A 45 6.25 6.11 16.92
N VAL A 46 6.11 4.86 17.39
CA VAL A 46 4.89 4.05 17.35
C VAL A 46 4.78 3.35 18.70
N ASP A 47 3.60 3.40 19.31
CA ASP A 47 3.33 2.87 20.64
C ASP A 47 1.97 2.13 20.63
N ASP A 48 2.02 0.82 20.85
CA ASP A 48 0.85 -0.08 20.92
C ASP A 48 -0.05 -0.03 19.65
N PHE A 49 0.57 -0.11 18.46
CA PHE A 49 -0.18 -0.13 17.22
C PHE A 49 -0.74 -1.53 16.95
N ASN A 50 -2.05 -1.60 16.82
CA ASN A 50 -2.78 -2.83 16.53
C ASN A 50 -3.60 -2.63 15.26
N LEU A 51 -3.47 -3.55 14.27
CA LEU A 51 -4.15 -3.46 12.99
C LEU A 51 -4.30 -4.83 12.37
N THR A 52 -5.47 -5.10 11.81
CA THR A 52 -5.73 -6.29 10.99
C THR A 52 -6.29 -5.86 9.65
N ILE A 53 -5.80 -6.42 8.55
CA ILE A 53 -6.28 -6.16 7.18
C ILE A 53 -6.69 -7.47 6.53
N GLY A 54 -7.91 -7.52 6.00
CA GLY A 54 -8.46 -8.65 5.24
C GLY A 54 -7.85 -8.79 3.84
N ARG A 55 -8.15 -9.90 3.14
CA ARG A 55 -7.48 -10.25 1.86
C ARG A 55 -7.75 -9.30 0.71
N THR A 56 -8.90 -8.67 0.65
CA THR A 56 -9.31 -7.77 -0.45
C THR A 56 -9.75 -6.41 0.06
N GLU A 57 -9.18 -5.99 1.18
CA GLU A 57 -9.52 -4.74 1.85
C GLU A 57 -8.69 -3.57 1.31
N ILE A 58 -9.32 -2.41 1.12
CA ILE A 58 -8.63 -1.13 0.95
C ILE A 58 -8.67 -0.39 2.29
N ALA A 59 -7.52 -0.34 2.96
CA ALA A 59 -7.36 0.27 4.26
C ALA A 59 -6.63 1.61 4.17
N GLY A 60 -7.13 2.63 4.85
CA GLY A 60 -6.47 3.93 4.99
C GLY A 60 -5.72 4.07 6.31
N LEU A 61 -4.49 4.55 6.29
CA LEU A 61 -3.75 5.00 7.48
C LEU A 61 -3.57 6.51 7.40
N ILE A 62 -4.33 7.25 8.19
CA ILE A 62 -4.31 8.70 8.18
C ILE A 62 -3.85 9.28 9.52
N GLY A 63 -3.63 10.57 9.57
CA GLY A 63 -3.21 11.30 10.77
C GLY A 63 -2.40 12.53 10.43
N PRO A 64 -2.19 13.45 11.38
CA PRO A 64 -1.38 14.65 11.18
C PRO A 64 0.06 14.35 10.76
N ASN A 65 0.77 15.38 10.30
CA ASN A 65 2.21 15.26 10.04
C ASN A 65 2.96 14.90 11.32
N GLY A 66 3.90 13.94 11.20
CA GLY A 66 4.61 13.44 12.37
C GLY A 66 3.84 12.42 13.23
N ALA A 67 2.62 12.03 12.84
CA ALA A 67 1.82 11.05 13.59
C ALA A 67 2.44 9.65 13.67
N GLY A 68 3.43 9.32 12.80
CA GLY A 68 4.10 8.01 12.78
C GLY A 68 3.69 7.11 11.61
N LYS A 69 2.89 7.59 10.65
CA LYS A 69 2.38 6.81 9.50
C LYS A 69 3.49 6.13 8.70
N THR A 70 4.46 6.90 8.23
CA THR A 70 5.62 6.38 7.49
C THR A 70 6.46 5.42 8.33
N THR A 71 6.52 5.65 9.66
CA THR A 71 7.20 4.72 10.59
C THR A 71 6.48 3.37 10.63
N VAL A 72 5.15 3.36 10.64
CA VAL A 72 4.37 2.10 10.52
C VAL A 72 4.72 1.39 9.21
N PHE A 73 4.70 2.07 8.06
CA PHE A 73 5.09 1.46 6.78
C PHE A 73 6.54 0.92 6.80
N ASN A 74 7.46 1.63 7.45
CA ASN A 74 8.84 1.17 7.61
C ASN A 74 8.94 -0.08 8.50
N LEU A 75 8.07 -0.23 9.50
CA LEU A 75 7.97 -1.43 10.33
C LEU A 75 7.40 -2.61 9.52
N LEU A 76 6.32 -2.40 8.75
CA LEU A 76 5.69 -3.43 7.94
C LEU A 76 6.65 -3.97 6.87
N THR A 77 7.47 -3.09 6.28
CA THR A 77 8.45 -3.47 5.25
C THR A 77 9.83 -3.85 5.80
N LYS A 78 9.99 -3.90 7.14
CA LYS A 78 11.26 -4.23 7.82
C LYS A 78 12.44 -3.33 7.43
N VAL A 79 12.15 -2.09 7.02
CA VAL A 79 13.16 -1.01 6.99
C VAL A 79 13.61 -0.70 8.42
N TYR A 80 12.65 -0.75 9.36
CA TYR A 80 12.92 -0.75 10.80
C TYR A 80 12.44 -2.06 11.41
N GLN A 81 13.21 -2.60 12.37
CA GLN A 81 12.74 -3.70 13.19
C GLN A 81 11.94 -3.15 14.38
N PRO A 82 10.77 -3.72 14.70
CA PRO A 82 10.01 -3.30 15.87
C PRO A 82 10.79 -3.59 17.16
N THR A 83 10.65 -2.71 18.15
CA THR A 83 11.19 -2.94 19.49
C THR A 83 10.25 -3.78 20.35
N MET A 84 8.97 -3.83 19.99
CA MET A 84 7.93 -4.63 20.65
C MET A 84 6.81 -4.98 19.68
N GLY A 85 6.05 -6.02 20.03
CA GLY A 85 4.94 -6.50 19.23
C GLY A 85 5.34 -7.42 18.09
N THR A 86 4.33 -7.89 17.36
CA THR A 86 4.47 -8.86 16.26
C THR A 86 3.77 -8.38 15.00
N ILE A 87 4.27 -8.83 13.86
CA ILE A 87 3.66 -8.63 12.55
C ILE A 87 3.55 -10.00 11.90
N LEU A 88 2.32 -10.42 11.62
CA LEU A 88 2.03 -11.61 10.82
C LEU A 88 1.60 -11.19 9.42
N LEU A 89 2.14 -11.85 8.41
CA LEU A 89 1.76 -11.71 7.01
C LEU A 89 1.27 -13.05 6.51
N ASN A 90 0.02 -13.14 6.06
CA ASN A 90 -0.63 -14.39 5.71
C ASN A 90 -0.46 -15.47 6.81
N GLY A 91 -0.58 -15.07 8.08
CA GLY A 91 -0.38 -15.93 9.24
C GLY A 91 1.07 -16.30 9.57
N GLN A 92 2.05 -15.81 8.81
CA GLN A 92 3.47 -16.10 9.04
C GLN A 92 4.16 -14.97 9.77
N ASP A 93 4.93 -15.30 10.81
CA ASP A 93 5.72 -14.32 11.55
C ASP A 93 6.84 -13.71 10.68
N THR A 94 6.92 -12.38 10.73
CA THR A 94 7.91 -11.59 9.99
C THR A 94 9.15 -11.24 10.82
N SER A 95 9.27 -11.72 12.05
CA SER A 95 10.40 -11.41 12.95
C SER A 95 11.73 -11.82 12.32
N GLY A 96 12.73 -10.94 12.42
CA GLY A 96 14.07 -11.17 11.87
C GLY A 96 14.16 -11.22 10.35
N LYS A 97 13.08 -11.02 9.62
CA LYS A 97 13.10 -10.97 8.15
C LYS A 97 13.70 -9.67 7.65
N THR A 98 14.35 -9.74 6.49
CA THR A 98 14.85 -8.58 5.75
C THR A 98 13.75 -8.01 4.84
N THR A 99 13.92 -6.76 4.38
CA THR A 99 13.00 -6.13 3.41
C THR A 99 12.80 -6.99 2.16
N ALA A 100 13.86 -7.60 1.62
CA ALA A 100 13.76 -8.47 0.46
C ALA A 100 12.95 -9.75 0.73
N GLN A 101 13.09 -10.31 1.94
CA GLN A 101 12.29 -11.47 2.34
C GLN A 101 10.81 -11.10 2.52
N ILE A 102 10.51 -9.94 3.11
CA ILE A 102 9.14 -9.44 3.24
C ILE A 102 8.48 -9.23 1.88
N ASN A 103 9.22 -8.68 0.91
CA ASN A 103 8.70 -8.54 -0.44
C ASN A 103 8.34 -9.91 -1.05
N ARG A 104 9.21 -10.92 -0.90
CA ARG A 104 8.93 -12.30 -1.35
C ARG A 104 7.78 -12.97 -0.59
N MET A 105 7.51 -12.56 0.64
CA MET A 105 6.36 -13.02 1.42
C MET A 105 5.05 -12.39 0.98
N GLY A 106 5.11 -11.34 0.15
CA GLY A 106 3.93 -10.73 -0.47
C GLY A 106 3.62 -9.30 -0.05
N ILE A 107 4.54 -8.53 0.55
CA ILE A 107 4.36 -7.08 0.72
C ILE A 107 5.14 -6.34 -0.37
N ALA A 108 4.43 -5.53 -1.17
CA ALA A 108 5.05 -4.53 -2.04
C ALA A 108 4.73 -3.11 -1.52
N ARG A 109 5.64 -2.15 -1.79
CA ARG A 109 5.47 -0.75 -1.39
C ARG A 109 5.92 0.19 -2.49
N THR A 110 5.13 1.24 -2.73
CA THR A 110 5.60 2.46 -3.40
C THR A 110 6.20 3.41 -2.37
N PHE A 111 6.94 4.41 -2.83
CA PHE A 111 7.57 5.39 -1.94
C PHE A 111 7.04 6.79 -2.23
N GLN A 112 7.04 7.67 -1.24
CA GLN A 112 6.64 9.07 -1.40
C GLN A 112 7.43 9.75 -2.54
N ASN A 113 8.75 9.55 -2.59
CA ASN A 113 9.57 9.95 -3.72
C ASN A 113 9.67 8.81 -4.73
N ILE A 114 9.34 9.08 -5.99
CA ILE A 114 9.38 8.09 -7.07
C ILE A 114 10.78 7.47 -7.18
N ARG A 115 10.83 6.14 -7.18
CA ARG A 115 12.06 5.35 -7.26
C ARG A 115 12.08 4.46 -8.49
N LEU A 116 12.08 5.08 -9.66
CA LEU A 116 12.21 4.38 -10.94
C LEU A 116 13.67 4.31 -11.40
N PHE A 117 13.96 3.34 -12.24
CA PHE A 117 15.21 3.27 -13.00
C PHE A 117 15.07 4.18 -14.23
N ASN A 118 15.36 5.47 -14.07
CA ASN A 118 15.07 6.53 -15.04
C ASN A 118 15.67 6.30 -16.43
N ASN A 119 16.81 5.62 -16.51
CA ASN A 119 17.49 5.33 -17.78
C ASN A 119 17.00 4.06 -18.48
N LEU A 120 16.18 3.26 -17.83
CA LEU A 120 15.58 2.05 -18.38
C LEU A 120 14.22 2.36 -18.99
N SER A 121 13.76 1.48 -19.87
CA SER A 121 12.42 1.57 -20.44
C SER A 121 11.33 1.36 -19.38
N VAL A 122 10.11 1.75 -19.71
CA VAL A 122 8.93 1.48 -18.91
C VAL A 122 8.77 -0.03 -18.69
N GLU A 123 8.88 -0.81 -19.77
CA GLU A 123 8.80 -2.27 -19.73
C GLU A 123 9.90 -2.88 -18.84
N ASP A 124 11.15 -2.42 -18.98
CA ASP A 124 12.26 -2.95 -18.17
C ASP A 124 12.05 -2.66 -16.67
N ASN A 125 11.50 -1.50 -16.33
CA ASN A 125 11.13 -1.22 -14.94
C ASN A 125 10.13 -2.24 -14.38
N VAL A 126 9.14 -2.64 -15.17
CA VAL A 126 8.16 -3.67 -14.77
C VAL A 126 8.83 -5.04 -14.69
N LYS A 127 9.66 -5.41 -15.67
CA LYS A 127 10.40 -6.69 -15.70
C LYS A 127 11.32 -6.88 -14.48
N ILE A 128 11.90 -5.79 -13.96
CA ILE A 128 12.68 -5.86 -12.70
C ILE A 128 11.79 -6.33 -11.53
N GLY A 129 10.53 -5.88 -11.46
CA GLY A 129 9.57 -6.37 -10.46
C GLY A 129 9.28 -7.87 -10.60
N LEU A 130 9.21 -8.37 -11.83
CA LEU A 130 8.98 -9.80 -12.11
C LEU A 130 10.15 -10.70 -11.74
N HIS A 131 11.32 -10.14 -11.42
CA HIS A 131 12.53 -10.92 -11.13
C HIS A 131 12.40 -11.88 -9.93
N ASN A 132 11.52 -11.59 -8.99
CA ASN A 132 11.23 -12.50 -7.88
C ASN A 132 10.69 -13.87 -8.33
N HIS A 133 10.11 -13.96 -9.52
CA HIS A 133 9.50 -15.16 -10.10
C HIS A 133 10.38 -15.85 -11.15
N ASN A 134 11.46 -15.19 -11.58
CA ASN A 134 12.38 -15.73 -12.58
C ASN A 134 13.23 -16.86 -11.97
N ARG A 135 13.19 -18.03 -12.61
CA ARG A 135 13.87 -19.25 -12.15
C ARG A 135 15.05 -19.68 -13.02
N TYR A 136 15.48 -18.87 -14.00
CA TYR A 136 16.64 -19.25 -14.79
C TYR A 136 17.95 -19.01 -14.02
N SER A 137 18.92 -19.95 -14.21
CA SER A 137 20.24 -19.79 -13.64
C SER A 137 21.03 -18.68 -14.34
N MET A 138 21.99 -18.06 -13.67
CA MET A 138 22.89 -17.07 -14.27
C MET A 138 23.55 -17.63 -15.54
N ALA A 139 23.95 -18.90 -15.55
CA ALA A 139 24.53 -19.56 -16.73
C ALA A 139 23.53 -19.58 -17.92
N SER A 140 22.26 -19.87 -17.67
CA SER A 140 21.21 -19.84 -18.71
C SER A 140 21.00 -18.44 -19.29
N GLY A 141 21.09 -17.41 -18.46
CA GLY A 141 20.99 -16.01 -18.89
C GLY A 141 22.20 -15.58 -19.73
N VAL A 142 23.42 -15.88 -19.29
CA VAL A 142 24.66 -15.51 -19.99
C VAL A 142 24.76 -16.23 -21.35
N LEU A 143 24.43 -17.52 -21.41
CA LEU A 143 24.51 -18.35 -22.63
C LEU A 143 23.27 -18.20 -23.50
N ARG A 144 22.26 -17.44 -23.14
CA ARG A 144 21.00 -17.22 -23.88
C ARG A 144 20.37 -18.52 -24.37
N LEU A 145 20.32 -19.53 -23.51
CA LEU A 145 19.74 -20.84 -23.81
C LEU A 145 18.23 -20.71 -24.16
N PRO A 146 17.62 -21.68 -24.86
CA PRO A 146 16.20 -21.61 -25.26
C PRO A 146 15.23 -21.33 -24.09
N GLY A 147 15.54 -21.81 -22.88
CA GLY A 147 14.77 -21.51 -21.66
C GLY A 147 14.79 -20.03 -21.28
N TYR A 148 15.86 -19.30 -21.55
CA TYR A 148 15.95 -17.85 -21.34
C TYR A 148 14.96 -17.10 -22.23
N TRP A 149 14.93 -17.38 -23.53
CA TRP A 149 14.02 -16.72 -24.47
C TRP A 149 12.54 -16.97 -24.16
N LYS A 150 12.21 -18.18 -23.70
CA LYS A 150 10.85 -18.49 -23.27
C LYS A 150 10.42 -17.65 -22.06
N GLN A 151 11.32 -17.48 -21.10
CA GLN A 151 11.03 -16.66 -19.90
C GLN A 151 11.00 -15.16 -20.22
N GLU A 152 11.89 -14.68 -21.10
CA GLU A 152 11.85 -13.29 -21.57
C GLU A 152 10.52 -12.96 -22.26
N LYS A 153 10.03 -13.87 -23.11
CA LYS A 153 8.73 -13.70 -23.76
C LYS A 153 7.59 -13.66 -22.73
N ALA A 154 7.58 -14.57 -21.78
CA ALA A 154 6.59 -14.58 -20.70
C ALA A 154 6.67 -13.32 -19.83
N ALA A 155 7.88 -12.83 -19.54
CA ALA A 155 8.08 -11.59 -18.81
C ALA A 155 7.58 -10.36 -19.59
N HIS A 156 7.79 -10.33 -20.90
CA HIS A 156 7.26 -9.30 -21.79
C HIS A 156 5.72 -9.31 -21.78
N GLU A 157 5.10 -10.47 -22.02
CA GLU A 157 3.65 -10.62 -22.04
C GLU A 157 3.03 -10.17 -20.68
N ARG A 158 3.63 -10.59 -19.57
CA ARG A 158 3.18 -10.18 -18.25
C ARG A 158 3.38 -8.69 -17.97
N ALA A 159 4.50 -8.11 -18.42
CA ALA A 159 4.75 -6.69 -18.29
C ALA A 159 3.71 -5.86 -19.06
N MET A 160 3.39 -6.27 -20.30
CA MET A 160 2.37 -5.61 -21.12
C MET A 160 0.97 -5.73 -20.50
N GLU A 161 0.62 -6.89 -19.95
CA GLU A 161 -0.64 -7.08 -19.21
C GLU A 161 -0.73 -6.12 -18.00
N LEU A 162 0.34 -6.00 -17.21
CA LEU A 162 0.36 -5.08 -16.07
C LEU A 162 0.30 -3.60 -16.50
N LEU A 163 0.97 -3.24 -17.59
CA LEU A 163 0.92 -1.88 -18.13
C LEU A 163 -0.49 -1.51 -18.63
N SER A 164 -1.24 -2.49 -19.15
CA SER A 164 -2.61 -2.27 -19.67
C SER A 164 -3.60 -1.82 -18.59
N ILE A 165 -3.32 -2.07 -17.32
CA ILE A 165 -4.16 -1.62 -16.20
C ILE A 165 -4.29 -0.09 -16.18
N PHE A 166 -3.18 0.59 -16.52
CA PHE A 166 -3.05 2.03 -16.54
C PHE A 166 -2.97 2.62 -17.96
N HIS A 167 -3.30 1.83 -18.99
CA HIS A 167 -3.22 2.24 -20.39
C HIS A 167 -1.84 2.80 -20.79
N MET A 168 -0.78 2.08 -20.37
CA MET A 168 0.62 2.49 -20.58
C MET A 168 1.38 1.60 -21.59
N GLU A 169 0.70 0.73 -22.33
CA GLU A 169 1.32 -0.22 -23.28
C GLU A 169 2.11 0.51 -24.36
N ASP A 170 1.56 1.59 -24.90
CA ASP A 170 2.21 2.39 -25.95
C ASP A 170 3.48 3.10 -25.45
N LEU A 171 3.63 3.23 -24.12
CA LEU A 171 4.79 3.83 -23.48
C LEU A 171 5.88 2.81 -23.14
N ALA A 172 5.67 1.52 -23.39
CA ALA A 172 6.56 0.43 -22.97
C ALA A 172 8.03 0.65 -23.32
N ASN A 173 8.31 1.20 -24.52
CA ASN A 173 9.66 1.45 -25.02
C ASN A 173 10.22 2.85 -24.61
N HIS A 174 9.43 3.71 -23.98
CA HIS A 174 9.91 5.02 -23.56
C HIS A 174 10.78 4.90 -22.30
N LYS A 175 11.74 5.82 -22.16
CA LYS A 175 12.52 5.90 -20.92
C LYS A 175 11.61 6.33 -19.75
N ALA A 176 11.69 5.63 -18.63
CA ALA A 176 10.87 5.94 -17.47
C ALA A 176 11.06 7.38 -16.96
N GLY A 177 12.30 7.90 -17.00
CA GLY A 177 12.59 9.28 -16.59
C GLY A 177 12.06 10.37 -17.53
N SER A 178 11.61 10.03 -18.76
CA SER A 178 11.01 10.99 -19.70
C SER A 178 9.49 11.12 -19.56
N LEU A 179 8.87 10.28 -18.75
CA LEU A 179 7.44 10.31 -18.53
C LEU A 179 7.00 11.53 -17.69
N PRO A 180 5.79 12.07 -17.90
CA PRO A 180 5.16 12.99 -16.95
C PRO A 180 5.07 12.39 -15.55
N TYR A 181 5.06 13.23 -14.53
CA TYR A 181 5.09 12.79 -13.13
C TYR A 181 3.98 11.78 -12.78
N GLY A 182 2.73 12.04 -13.17
CA GLY A 182 1.61 11.11 -12.94
C GLY A 182 1.81 9.74 -13.60
N ALA A 183 2.41 9.69 -14.81
CA ALA A 183 2.73 8.44 -15.47
C ALA A 183 3.89 7.70 -14.78
N GLN A 184 4.88 8.42 -14.25
CA GLN A 184 5.94 7.81 -13.44
C GLN A 184 5.35 7.17 -12.17
N ARG A 185 4.39 7.83 -11.52
CA ARG A 185 3.70 7.31 -10.33
C ARG A 185 2.93 6.02 -10.65
N ARG A 186 2.18 6.02 -11.77
CA ARG A 186 1.49 4.81 -12.25
C ARG A 186 2.47 3.67 -12.52
N LEU A 187 3.60 3.96 -13.17
CA LEU A 187 4.63 2.96 -13.43
C LEU A 187 5.22 2.38 -12.13
N GLU A 188 5.39 3.19 -11.10
CA GLU A 188 5.86 2.72 -9.79
C GLU A 188 4.88 1.70 -9.17
N ILE A 189 3.57 1.95 -9.28
CA ILE A 189 2.53 1.00 -8.84
C ILE A 189 2.58 -0.28 -9.67
N VAL A 190 2.66 -0.17 -11.01
CA VAL A 190 2.78 -1.33 -11.91
C VAL A 190 3.98 -2.19 -11.56
N ARG A 191 5.13 -1.56 -11.29
CA ARG A 191 6.35 -2.28 -10.88
C ARG A 191 6.18 -2.97 -9.52
N ALA A 192 5.46 -2.35 -8.58
CA ALA A 192 5.16 -2.98 -7.31
C ALA A 192 4.23 -4.20 -7.50
N LEU A 193 3.21 -4.10 -8.35
CA LEU A 193 2.31 -5.22 -8.71
C LEU A 193 3.06 -6.37 -9.39
N ALA A 194 4.10 -6.08 -10.16
CA ALA A 194 4.93 -7.10 -10.81
C ALA A 194 5.63 -8.04 -9.81
N THR A 195 5.73 -7.69 -8.52
CA THR A 195 6.25 -8.58 -7.48
C THR A 195 5.21 -9.59 -6.97
N ASP A 196 3.98 -9.58 -7.51
CA ASP A 196 2.85 -10.43 -7.14
C ASP A 196 2.53 -10.37 -5.63
N PRO A 197 2.21 -9.17 -5.10
CA PRO A 197 1.98 -9.00 -3.67
C PRO A 197 0.60 -9.50 -3.24
N SER A 198 0.48 -9.93 -1.98
CA SER A 198 -0.81 -10.10 -1.30
C SER A 198 -1.26 -8.81 -0.60
N LEU A 199 -0.31 -7.91 -0.30
CA LEU A 199 -0.55 -6.58 0.29
C LEU A 199 0.27 -5.52 -0.43
N LEU A 200 -0.42 -4.54 -1.01
CA LEU A 200 0.20 -3.37 -1.66
C LEU A 200 0.13 -2.15 -0.73
N LEU A 201 1.28 -1.61 -0.36
CA LEU A 201 1.40 -0.40 0.44
C LEU A 201 1.64 0.81 -0.47
N LEU A 202 0.73 1.78 -0.46
CA LEU A 202 0.81 3.00 -1.26
C LEU A 202 1.10 4.20 -0.34
N ASP A 203 2.25 4.85 -0.56
CA ASP A 203 2.71 5.99 0.24
C ASP A 203 2.47 7.29 -0.52
N GLU A 204 1.40 8.01 -0.17
CA GLU A 204 0.91 9.24 -0.81
C GLU A 204 0.82 9.10 -2.35
N PRO A 205 0.02 8.12 -2.85
CA PRO A 205 0.00 7.81 -4.29
C PRO A 205 -0.55 8.95 -5.16
N ALA A 206 -1.40 9.84 -4.63
CA ALA A 206 -1.98 10.97 -5.35
C ALA A 206 -1.15 12.27 -5.25
N ALA A 207 0.00 12.25 -4.55
CA ALA A 207 0.81 13.45 -4.38
C ALA A 207 1.20 14.07 -5.72
N GLY A 208 0.88 15.35 -5.92
CA GLY A 208 1.19 16.11 -7.14
C GLY A 208 0.28 15.81 -8.34
N MET A 209 -0.78 15.05 -8.17
CA MET A 209 -1.79 14.81 -9.20
C MET A 209 -2.89 15.87 -9.17
N ASN A 210 -3.47 16.14 -10.34
CA ASN A 210 -4.66 16.98 -10.44
C ASN A 210 -5.92 16.14 -10.09
N PRO A 211 -7.10 16.77 -9.87
CA PRO A 211 -8.32 16.06 -9.46
C PRO A 211 -8.77 14.96 -10.44
N SER A 212 -8.56 15.14 -11.75
CA SER A 212 -8.90 14.12 -12.75
C SER A 212 -7.97 12.92 -12.67
N GLU A 213 -6.67 13.16 -12.50
CA GLU A 213 -5.68 12.09 -12.31
C GLU A 213 -5.91 11.34 -10.99
N THR A 214 -6.31 12.04 -9.92
CA THR A 214 -6.67 11.41 -8.64
C THR A 214 -7.89 10.51 -8.79
N ALA A 215 -8.93 10.96 -9.50
CA ALA A 215 -10.12 10.15 -9.76
C ALA A 215 -9.79 8.88 -10.56
N GLU A 216 -8.96 9.00 -11.62
CA GLU A 216 -8.47 7.85 -12.39
C GLU A 216 -7.64 6.88 -11.51
N LEU A 217 -6.79 7.42 -10.63
CA LEU A 217 -6.02 6.62 -9.70
C LEU A 217 -6.92 5.84 -8.75
N MET A 218 -7.97 6.47 -8.20
CA MET A 218 -8.94 5.81 -7.33
C MET A 218 -9.61 4.62 -8.01
N GLU A 219 -10.08 4.79 -9.25
CA GLU A 219 -10.66 3.70 -10.05
C GLU A 219 -9.66 2.57 -10.28
N ASN A 220 -8.40 2.92 -10.60
CA ASN A 220 -7.36 1.94 -10.83
C ASN A 220 -6.97 1.17 -9.55
N ILE A 221 -6.94 1.81 -8.37
CA ILE A 221 -6.67 1.12 -7.10
C ILE A 221 -7.75 0.07 -6.82
N VAL A 222 -9.03 0.44 -7.02
CA VAL A 222 -10.15 -0.51 -6.84
C VAL A 222 -10.06 -1.65 -7.86
N LYS A 223 -9.77 -1.33 -9.13
CA LYS A 223 -9.59 -2.34 -10.19
C LYS A 223 -8.43 -3.30 -9.87
N ILE A 224 -7.32 -2.79 -9.34
CA ILE A 224 -6.17 -3.60 -8.91
C ILE A 224 -6.59 -4.56 -7.80
N ARG A 225 -7.22 -4.06 -6.73
CA ARG A 225 -7.72 -4.88 -5.63
C ARG A 225 -8.61 -6.01 -6.15
N ASP A 226 -9.57 -5.69 -7.03
CA ASP A 226 -10.55 -6.64 -7.55
C ASP A 226 -9.92 -7.64 -8.53
N THR A 227 -9.03 -7.18 -9.42
CA THR A 227 -8.40 -8.04 -10.44
C THR A 227 -7.39 -9.00 -9.83
N PHE A 228 -6.55 -8.52 -8.92
CA PHE A 228 -5.50 -9.34 -8.31
C PHE A 228 -5.91 -9.98 -7.00
N GLN A 229 -7.09 -9.68 -6.48
CA GLN A 229 -7.60 -10.19 -5.19
C GLN A 229 -6.60 -9.94 -4.05
N ILE A 230 -6.02 -8.73 -4.02
CA ILE A 230 -5.03 -8.30 -3.03
C ILE A 230 -5.61 -7.26 -2.09
N ALA A 231 -5.00 -7.14 -0.91
CA ALA A 231 -5.27 -6.00 -0.04
C ALA A 231 -4.44 -4.79 -0.46
N VAL A 232 -4.98 -3.60 -0.20
CA VAL A 232 -4.27 -2.33 -0.39
C VAL A 232 -4.31 -1.54 0.91
N MET A 233 -3.17 -1.07 1.37
CA MET A 233 -3.11 -0.11 2.47
C MET A 233 -2.45 1.17 1.97
N LEU A 234 -3.08 2.30 2.21
CA LEU A 234 -2.57 3.59 1.74
C LEU A 234 -2.39 4.60 2.87
N ILE A 235 -1.34 5.41 2.74
CA ILE A 235 -1.17 6.66 3.49
C ILE A 235 -1.53 7.78 2.54
N GLU A 236 -2.44 8.67 2.93
CA GLU A 236 -2.84 9.82 2.14
C GLU A 236 -3.22 11.02 3.00
N HIS A 237 -3.10 12.19 2.39
CA HIS A 237 -3.55 13.47 2.95
C HIS A 237 -4.78 14.00 2.22
N ASP A 238 -5.07 13.50 1.01
CA ASP A 238 -6.31 13.80 0.29
C ASP A 238 -7.46 13.02 0.88
N MET A 239 -8.29 13.72 1.66
CA MET A 239 -9.46 13.10 2.31
C MET A 239 -10.49 12.62 1.30
N ASN A 240 -10.61 13.25 0.11
CA ASN A 240 -11.55 12.79 -0.90
C ASN A 240 -11.17 11.40 -1.41
N LEU A 241 -9.87 11.16 -1.64
CA LEU A 241 -9.37 9.84 -2.01
C LEU A 241 -9.63 8.83 -0.89
N VAL A 242 -9.19 9.15 0.33
CA VAL A 242 -9.34 8.24 1.48
C VAL A 242 -10.80 7.86 1.71
N MET A 243 -11.68 8.87 1.80
CA MET A 243 -13.11 8.65 2.05
C MET A 243 -13.83 8.00 0.87
N GLY A 244 -13.26 8.14 -0.33
CA GLY A 244 -13.84 7.62 -1.57
C GLY A 244 -13.60 6.13 -1.81
N ILE A 245 -12.45 5.59 -1.39
CA ILE A 245 -12.10 4.19 -1.70
C ILE A 245 -11.74 3.32 -0.49
N CYS A 246 -11.36 3.92 0.66
CA CYS A 246 -11.04 3.13 1.85
C CYS A 246 -12.31 2.60 2.50
N GLU A 247 -12.33 1.31 2.72
CA GLU A 247 -13.41 0.60 3.40
C GLU A 247 -13.26 0.71 4.91
N GLY A 248 -12.02 0.71 5.38
CA GLY A 248 -11.66 0.94 6.76
C GLY A 248 -10.53 1.94 6.90
N ILE A 249 -10.60 2.80 7.90
CA ILE A 249 -9.62 3.85 8.14
C ILE A 249 -9.10 3.75 9.57
N CYS A 250 -7.78 3.73 9.71
CA CYS A 250 -7.07 3.82 10.98
C CYS A 250 -6.44 5.21 11.12
N VAL A 251 -6.75 5.90 12.21
CA VAL A 251 -6.22 7.24 12.48
C VAL A 251 -5.13 7.17 13.53
N LEU A 252 -3.95 7.64 13.14
CA LEU A 252 -2.77 7.68 13.99
C LEU A 252 -2.51 9.12 14.46
N ASN A 253 -2.19 9.28 15.73
CA ASN A 253 -1.73 10.55 16.29
C ASN A 253 -0.65 10.30 17.35
N PHE A 254 0.49 10.99 17.25
CA PHE A 254 1.66 10.81 18.13
C PHE A 254 2.02 9.34 18.38
N GLY A 255 2.06 8.51 17.33
CA GLY A 255 2.43 7.10 17.38
C GLY A 255 1.34 6.16 17.91
N ARG A 256 0.16 6.65 18.28
CA ARG A 256 -0.95 5.84 18.81
C ARG A 256 -2.18 5.91 17.91
N VAL A 257 -2.91 4.81 17.85
CA VAL A 257 -4.21 4.78 17.19
C VAL A 257 -5.23 5.50 18.05
N ILE A 258 -5.88 6.53 17.48
CA ILE A 258 -6.92 7.31 18.19
C ILE A 258 -8.32 6.96 17.70
N ALA A 259 -8.47 6.41 16.49
CA ALA A 259 -9.75 5.95 15.96
C ALA A 259 -9.54 4.88 14.89
N LYS A 260 -10.53 4.01 14.73
CA LYS A 260 -10.69 3.08 13.61
C LYS A 260 -12.16 3.03 13.24
N GLY A 261 -12.45 2.92 11.96
CA GLY A 261 -13.84 2.82 11.50
C GLY A 261 -13.99 3.09 10.01
N THR A 262 -15.23 3.17 9.59
CA THR A 262 -15.63 3.58 8.24
C THR A 262 -15.38 5.07 8.03
N SER A 263 -15.43 5.51 6.78
CA SER A 263 -15.28 6.93 6.42
C SER A 263 -16.20 7.84 7.22
N LYS A 264 -17.46 7.43 7.43
CA LYS A 264 -18.45 8.21 8.18
C LYS A 264 -18.10 8.32 9.65
N GLU A 265 -17.75 7.20 10.29
CA GLU A 265 -17.38 7.18 11.71
C GLU A 265 -16.15 8.03 11.98
N ILE A 266 -15.18 8.02 11.07
CA ILE A 266 -13.94 8.82 11.19
C ILE A 266 -14.24 10.31 11.02
N GLN A 267 -15.10 10.71 10.09
CA GLN A 267 -15.48 12.12 9.88
C GLN A 267 -16.21 12.72 11.08
N GLU A 268 -17.03 11.92 11.75
CA GLU A 268 -17.84 12.35 12.90
C GLU A 268 -17.10 12.20 14.25
N ASN A 269 -15.90 11.62 14.27
CA ASN A 269 -15.18 11.33 15.50
C ASN A 269 -14.52 12.58 16.11
N PRO A 270 -14.90 12.99 17.33
CA PRO A 270 -14.38 14.21 17.96
C PRO A 270 -12.85 14.18 18.15
N ALA A 271 -12.27 13.02 18.50
CA ALA A 271 -10.82 12.88 18.68
C ALA A 271 -10.06 13.06 17.37
N VAL A 272 -10.65 12.64 16.24
CA VAL A 272 -10.07 12.86 14.90
C VAL A 272 -10.14 14.33 14.53
N ILE A 273 -11.31 14.95 14.72
CA ILE A 273 -11.51 16.38 14.45
C ILE A 273 -10.51 17.23 15.27
N GLU A 274 -10.37 16.96 16.57
CA GLU A 274 -9.40 17.64 17.43
C GLU A 274 -7.95 17.44 16.96
N ALA A 275 -7.59 16.24 16.53
CA ALA A 275 -6.23 15.93 16.06
C ALA A 275 -5.84 16.71 14.79
N TYR A 276 -6.80 17.00 13.90
CA TYR A 276 -6.56 17.74 12.67
C TYR A 276 -6.70 19.26 12.79
N LEU A 277 -7.65 19.71 13.59
CA LEU A 277 -7.92 21.15 13.78
C LEU A 277 -7.09 21.77 14.93
N GLY A 278 -6.48 20.96 15.78
CA GLY A 278 -5.88 21.36 17.03
C GLY A 278 -6.95 21.65 18.09
N ARG A 279 -6.57 21.65 19.37
CA ARG A 279 -7.47 22.13 20.42
C ARG A 279 -7.84 23.57 20.11
N SER A 280 -9.10 23.84 19.77
CA SER A 280 -9.60 25.22 19.88
C SER A 280 -9.33 25.63 21.34
N ARG A 281 -8.49 26.66 21.53
CA ARG A 281 -8.37 27.31 22.81
C ARG A 281 -9.77 27.79 23.16
N THR A 282 -10.50 26.98 23.93
CA THR A 282 -11.60 27.51 24.72
C THR A 282 -10.97 28.60 25.56
N LYS A 283 -11.31 29.85 25.27
CA LYS A 283 -11.10 30.96 26.17
C LYS A 283 -11.88 30.59 27.42
N GLU A 284 -11.21 30.08 28.43
CA GLU A 284 -11.68 30.24 29.82
C GLU A 284 -11.37 31.68 30.16
N ASP A 285 -12.47 32.45 30.25
CA ASP A 285 -12.52 33.73 30.98
C ASP A 285 -12.34 33.49 32.47
#